data_92644e078a9f496ac874e21130e58492
#
_entry.id   92644e078a9f496ac874e21130e58492
#
_cell.length_a   1.000
_cell.length_b   1.000
_cell.length_c   1.000
_cell.angle_alpha   90.00
_cell.angle_beta   90.00
_cell.angle_gamma   90.00
#
_symmetry.space_group_name_H-M   'P 1'
#
loop_
_entity.id
_entity.type
_entity.pdbx_description
1 polymer ?
#
loop_
_entity_poly.entity_id
_entity_poly.type
_entity_poly.pdbx_seq_one_letter_code
_entity_poly.pdbx_strand_id
1 'polypeptide(L)'
;MDSHNLFLTRATYRLLRAEYGAALIAAIVVALIHLGHIRWPVFIGMFVYVDLIGYLPGAVAYRRAHGGDIRRGFYVLYNCMHSFVSAGAVAGLWCLLVRPEWALLALPIHLCGDRAIFGNFLKPFGLSFEPVTHPAYKEFAKNYDQHIESPQPSPRDVSVAAA
;
A
#
# COMPACT_ATOMS: atom_id res chain seq x y z
N MET A 1 7.12 -4.00 -8.62
CA MET A 1 8.25 -4.96 -8.77
C MET A 1 7.87 -5.94 -9.86
N ASP A 2 8.74 -6.18 -10.81
CA ASP A 2 8.57 -7.27 -11.78
C ASP A 2 9.14 -8.59 -11.23
N SER A 3 8.91 -9.70 -11.95
CA SER A 3 9.32 -11.04 -11.50
C SER A 3 10.84 -11.26 -11.42
N HIS A 4 11.63 -10.38 -12.01
CA HIS A 4 13.10 -10.45 -12.07
C HIS A 4 13.78 -9.42 -11.17
N ASN A 5 13.08 -8.31 -10.86
CA ASN A 5 13.60 -7.26 -10.00
C ASN A 5 12.76 -7.14 -8.72
N LEU A 6 13.33 -7.63 -7.62
CA LEU A 6 12.68 -7.62 -6.30
C LEU A 6 12.83 -6.29 -5.56
N PHE A 7 13.63 -5.35 -6.10
CA PHE A 7 13.93 -4.07 -5.46
C PHE A 7 13.25 -2.92 -6.18
N LEU A 8 12.65 -2.01 -5.42
CA LEU A 8 12.10 -0.75 -5.93
C LEU A 8 13.12 0.35 -5.78
N THR A 9 13.48 1.00 -6.88
CA THR A 9 14.25 2.24 -6.86
C THR A 9 13.37 3.39 -6.34
N ARG A 10 13.99 4.49 -5.90
CA ARG A 10 13.26 5.70 -5.49
C ARG A 10 12.38 6.25 -6.62
N ALA A 11 12.87 6.19 -7.87
CA ALA A 11 12.11 6.65 -9.04
C ALA A 11 10.87 5.77 -9.26
N THR A 12 11.03 4.45 -9.27
CA THR A 12 9.92 3.50 -9.43
C THR A 12 8.89 3.62 -8.29
N TYR A 13 9.35 3.80 -7.05
CA TYR A 13 8.46 4.01 -5.92
C TYR A 13 7.66 5.32 -6.04
N ARG A 14 8.29 6.42 -6.49
CA ARG A 14 7.60 7.70 -6.73
C ARG A 14 6.58 7.59 -7.86
N LEU A 15 6.94 6.89 -8.95
CA LEU A 15 6.02 6.65 -10.06
C LEU A 15 4.80 5.85 -9.60
N LEU A 16 5.01 4.77 -8.86
CA LEU A 16 3.92 3.97 -8.30
C LEU A 16 2.99 4.81 -7.42
N ARG A 17 3.54 5.68 -6.57
CA ARG A 17 2.73 6.61 -5.78
C ARG A 17 1.95 7.61 -6.65
N ALA A 18 2.55 8.09 -7.73
CA ALA A 18 1.89 8.99 -8.67
C ALA A 18 0.71 8.31 -9.39
N GLU A 19 0.85 7.03 -9.76
CA GLU A 19 -0.25 6.25 -10.35
C GLU A 19 -1.43 6.11 -9.38
N TYR A 20 -1.17 5.77 -8.10
CA TYR A 20 -2.22 5.76 -7.08
C TYR A 20 -2.78 7.16 -6.79
N GLY A 21 -1.96 8.20 -6.92
CA GLY A 21 -2.41 9.59 -6.82
C GLY A 21 -3.39 9.96 -7.94
N ALA A 22 -3.09 9.56 -9.17
CA ALA A 22 -4.00 9.76 -10.30
C ALA A 22 -5.32 9.01 -10.10
N ALA A 23 -5.27 7.76 -9.62
CA ALA A 23 -6.46 6.98 -9.31
C ALA A 23 -7.27 7.61 -8.16
N LEU A 24 -6.61 8.14 -7.13
CA LEU A 24 -7.24 8.87 -6.04
C LEU A 24 -7.99 10.12 -6.56
N ILE A 25 -7.31 10.93 -7.38
CA ILE A 25 -7.90 12.13 -7.99
C ILE A 25 -9.13 11.74 -8.81
N ALA A 26 -9.04 10.72 -9.66
CA ALA A 26 -10.15 10.25 -10.45
C ALA A 26 -11.33 9.81 -9.57
N ALA A 27 -11.09 9.04 -8.51
CA ALA A 27 -12.13 8.60 -7.59
C ALA A 27 -12.78 9.77 -6.85
N ILE A 28 -11.99 10.78 -6.42
CA ILE A 28 -12.50 11.99 -5.78
C ILE A 28 -13.35 12.80 -6.76
N VAL A 29 -12.89 12.99 -8.00
CA VAL A 29 -13.65 13.72 -9.03
C VAL A 29 -14.99 13.05 -9.27
N VAL A 30 -15.04 11.72 -9.41
CA VAL A 30 -16.29 10.98 -9.57
C VAL A 30 -17.19 11.16 -8.35
N ALA A 31 -16.63 11.12 -7.13
CA ALA A 31 -17.40 11.36 -5.89
C ALA A 31 -17.97 12.78 -5.84
N LEU A 32 -17.20 13.78 -6.27
CA LEU A 32 -17.66 15.19 -6.31
C LEU A 32 -18.80 15.40 -7.33
N ILE A 33 -18.70 14.78 -8.51
CA ILE A 33 -19.76 14.82 -9.53
C ILE A 33 -21.08 14.23 -8.99
N HIS A 34 -20.98 13.20 -8.15
CA HIS A 34 -22.14 12.50 -7.60
C HIS A 34 -22.42 12.83 -6.13
N LEU A 35 -21.92 13.96 -5.63
CA LEU A 35 -21.95 14.34 -4.22
C LEU A 35 -23.35 14.24 -3.59
N GLY A 36 -24.38 14.73 -4.31
CA GLY A 36 -25.78 14.69 -3.87
C GLY A 36 -26.41 13.28 -3.87
N HIS A 37 -25.77 12.29 -4.48
CA HIS A 37 -26.24 10.92 -4.56
C HIS A 37 -25.48 9.96 -3.63
N ILE A 38 -24.50 10.47 -2.87
CA ILE A 38 -23.73 9.67 -1.92
C ILE A 38 -24.52 9.51 -0.63
N ARG A 39 -24.74 8.26 -0.22
CA ARG A 39 -25.23 7.93 1.13
C ARG A 39 -24.07 8.05 2.12
N TRP A 40 -23.93 9.22 2.74
CA TRP A 40 -22.81 9.55 3.61
C TRP A 40 -22.57 8.57 4.76
N PRO A 41 -23.58 8.05 5.48
CA PRO A 41 -23.34 7.06 6.52
C PRO A 41 -22.68 5.78 5.99
N VAL A 42 -23.06 5.34 4.77
CA VAL A 42 -22.44 4.18 4.12
C VAL A 42 -21.03 4.50 3.66
N PHE A 43 -20.82 5.67 3.05
CA PHE A 43 -19.49 6.13 2.64
C PHE A 43 -18.53 6.17 3.83
N ILE A 44 -18.92 6.80 4.92
CA ILE A 44 -18.11 6.90 6.14
C ILE A 44 -17.86 5.51 6.72
N GLY A 45 -18.89 4.68 6.80
CA GLY A 45 -18.76 3.29 7.25
C GLY A 45 -17.76 2.51 6.41
N MET A 46 -17.88 2.57 5.07
CA MET A 46 -16.98 1.90 4.12
C MET A 46 -15.55 2.48 4.13
N PHE A 47 -15.38 3.74 4.47
CA PHE A 47 -14.07 4.36 4.63
C PHE A 47 -13.38 3.91 5.91
N VAL A 48 -14.10 3.93 7.02
CA VAL A 48 -13.53 3.72 8.36
C VAL A 48 -13.31 2.23 8.68
N TYR A 49 -14.16 1.32 8.17
CA TYR A 49 -14.08 -0.10 8.53
C TYR A 49 -12.73 -0.72 8.12
N VAL A 50 -12.10 -0.23 7.06
CA VAL A 50 -10.80 -0.71 6.57
C VAL A 50 -9.75 -0.59 7.66
N ASP A 51 -9.65 0.59 8.29
CA ASP A 51 -8.71 0.82 9.39
C ASP A 51 -9.20 0.24 10.70
N LEU A 52 -10.49 0.32 10.98
CA LEU A 52 -11.05 -0.18 12.23
C LEU A 52 -10.79 -1.67 12.41
N ILE A 53 -10.89 -2.44 11.34
CA ILE A 53 -10.63 -3.88 11.34
C ILE A 53 -9.18 -4.18 10.96
N GLY A 54 -8.64 -3.53 9.95
CA GLY A 54 -7.33 -3.86 9.40
C GLY A 54 -6.17 -3.28 10.19
N TYR A 55 -6.22 -2.00 10.53
CA TYR A 55 -5.09 -1.30 11.14
C TYR A 55 -5.16 -1.25 12.67
N LEU A 56 -6.28 -0.83 13.22
CA LEU A 56 -6.41 -0.51 14.65
C LEU A 56 -6.02 -1.66 15.59
N PRO A 57 -6.44 -2.93 15.36
CA PRO A 57 -6.05 -4.04 16.24
C PRO A 57 -4.53 -4.27 16.24
N GLY A 58 -3.88 -4.16 15.09
CA GLY A 58 -2.44 -4.29 14.95
C GLY A 58 -1.68 -3.15 15.62
N ALA A 59 -2.13 -1.90 15.43
CA ALA A 59 -1.56 -0.73 16.06
C ALA A 59 -1.64 -0.78 17.59
N VAL A 60 -2.78 -1.22 18.14
CA VAL A 60 -2.94 -1.43 19.60
C VAL A 60 -2.01 -2.53 20.09
N ALA A 61 -1.93 -3.66 19.38
CA ALA A 61 -1.03 -4.76 19.75
C ALA A 61 0.44 -4.30 19.72
N TYR A 62 0.85 -3.56 18.69
CA TYR A 62 2.19 -3.02 18.53
C TYR A 62 2.57 -2.05 19.65
N ARG A 63 1.65 -1.13 20.00
CA ARG A 63 1.87 -0.21 21.13
C ARG A 63 2.00 -0.95 22.46
N ARG A 64 1.17 -1.98 22.71
CA ARG A 64 1.27 -2.82 23.91
C ARG A 64 2.56 -3.64 23.97
N ALA A 65 3.11 -4.00 22.81
CA ALA A 65 4.41 -4.65 22.70
C ALA A 65 5.60 -3.67 22.73
N HIS A 66 5.38 -2.38 23.04
CA HIS A 66 6.41 -1.33 23.08
C HIS A 66 7.24 -1.25 21.79
N GLY A 67 6.60 -1.46 20.64
CA GLY A 67 7.27 -1.45 19.33
C GLY A 67 7.98 -2.74 18.96
N GLY A 68 7.80 -3.80 19.75
CA GLY A 68 8.32 -5.14 19.47
C GLY A 68 7.45 -5.95 18.50
N ASP A 69 7.81 -7.21 18.33
CA ASP A 69 7.11 -8.13 17.44
C ASP A 69 5.69 -8.42 17.89
N ILE A 70 4.78 -8.44 16.93
CA ILE A 70 3.38 -8.82 17.15
C ILE A 70 3.01 -10.03 16.29
N ARG A 71 1.89 -10.67 16.63
CA ARG A 71 1.42 -11.87 15.92
C ARG A 71 1.19 -11.59 14.45
N ARG A 72 1.62 -12.51 13.58
CA ARG A 72 1.44 -12.44 12.11
C ARG A 72 -0.01 -12.21 11.68
N GLY A 73 -0.99 -12.67 12.47
CA GLY A 73 -2.41 -12.46 12.21
C GLY A 73 -2.81 -10.99 12.03
N PHE A 74 -2.15 -10.05 12.72
CA PHE A 74 -2.41 -8.62 12.55
C PHE A 74 -1.95 -8.10 11.19
N TYR A 75 -0.82 -8.62 10.67
CA TYR A 75 -0.35 -8.31 9.31
C TYR A 75 -1.28 -8.87 8.24
N VAL A 76 -1.75 -10.11 8.43
CA VAL A 76 -2.74 -10.73 7.52
C VAL A 76 -4.01 -9.89 7.51
N LEU A 77 -4.52 -9.52 8.68
CA LEU A 77 -5.74 -8.74 8.81
C LEU A 77 -5.60 -7.36 8.13
N TYR A 78 -4.47 -6.67 8.37
CA TYR A 78 -4.16 -5.41 7.68
C TYR A 78 -4.14 -5.61 6.16
N ASN A 79 -3.35 -6.57 5.68
CA ASN A 79 -3.18 -6.80 4.24
C ASN A 79 -4.48 -7.21 3.56
N CYS A 80 -5.32 -8.01 4.21
CA CYS A 80 -6.64 -8.35 3.71
C CYS A 80 -7.53 -7.10 3.57
N MET A 81 -7.62 -6.28 4.62
CA MET A 81 -8.47 -5.09 4.60
C MET A 81 -7.96 -4.01 3.61
N HIS A 82 -6.64 -3.87 3.45
CA HIS A 82 -6.02 -2.91 2.53
C HIS A 82 -5.74 -3.47 1.14
N SER A 83 -6.33 -4.63 0.78
CA SER A 83 -6.24 -5.21 -0.56
C SER A 83 -7.38 -4.73 -1.46
N PHE A 84 -7.06 -4.35 -2.70
CA PHE A 84 -8.10 -4.07 -3.71
C PHE A 84 -8.95 -5.30 -4.05
N VAL A 85 -8.40 -6.50 -3.90
CA VAL A 85 -9.16 -7.75 -4.10
C VAL A 85 -10.27 -7.86 -3.06
N SER A 86 -9.94 -7.66 -1.79
CA SER A 86 -10.94 -7.70 -0.70
C SER A 86 -11.94 -6.55 -0.79
N ALA A 87 -11.45 -5.34 -1.10
CA ALA A 87 -12.32 -4.18 -1.31
C ALA A 87 -13.30 -4.40 -2.48
N GLY A 88 -12.81 -4.96 -3.59
CA GLY A 88 -13.64 -5.34 -4.74
C GLY A 88 -14.67 -6.42 -4.39
N ALA A 89 -14.28 -7.42 -3.60
CA ALA A 89 -15.20 -8.44 -3.11
C ALA A 89 -16.30 -7.84 -2.22
N VAL A 90 -15.94 -6.94 -1.30
CA VAL A 90 -16.91 -6.22 -0.45
C VAL A 90 -17.84 -5.36 -1.29
N ALA A 91 -17.31 -4.60 -2.25
CA ALA A 91 -18.12 -3.77 -3.15
C ALA A 91 -19.06 -4.63 -4.00
N GLY A 92 -18.56 -5.74 -4.57
CA GLY A 92 -19.37 -6.66 -5.35
C GLY A 92 -20.50 -7.30 -4.53
N LEU A 93 -20.15 -7.76 -3.33
CA LEU A 93 -21.15 -8.33 -2.41
C LEU A 93 -22.20 -7.29 -1.99
N TRP A 94 -21.78 -6.05 -1.74
CA TRP A 94 -22.71 -4.95 -1.45
C TRP A 94 -23.66 -4.67 -2.63
N CYS A 95 -23.12 -4.62 -3.86
CA CYS A 95 -23.94 -4.42 -5.05
C CYS A 95 -24.96 -5.54 -5.25
N LEU A 96 -24.61 -6.78 -4.93
CA LEU A 96 -25.49 -7.94 -5.07
C LEU A 96 -26.58 -8.01 -3.98
N LEU A 97 -26.22 -7.70 -2.73
CA LEU A 97 -27.13 -7.88 -1.58
C LEU A 97 -27.93 -6.63 -1.23
N VAL A 98 -27.40 -5.46 -1.58
CA VAL A 98 -28.04 -4.17 -1.25
C VAL A 98 -28.41 -3.43 -2.53
N ARG A 99 -27.44 -2.78 -3.15
CA ARG A 99 -27.55 -2.10 -4.47
C ARG A 99 -26.21 -1.49 -4.89
N PRO A 100 -25.99 -1.25 -6.19
CA PRO A 100 -24.91 -0.36 -6.65
C PRO A 100 -25.13 1.07 -6.15
N GLU A 101 -24.07 1.70 -5.60
CA GLU A 101 -24.17 3.08 -5.13
C GLU A 101 -22.80 3.79 -5.06
N TRP A 102 -22.85 5.12 -5.15
CA TRP A 102 -21.63 5.95 -5.16
C TRP A 102 -20.87 5.95 -3.82
N ALA A 103 -21.50 5.55 -2.74
CA ALA A 103 -20.85 5.41 -1.43
C ALA A 103 -19.69 4.40 -1.44
N LEU A 104 -19.68 3.44 -2.36
CA LEU A 104 -18.61 2.44 -2.53
C LEU A 104 -17.29 3.06 -3.01
N LEU A 105 -17.32 4.30 -3.54
CA LEU A 105 -16.10 5.06 -3.86
C LEU A 105 -15.22 5.33 -2.62
N ALA A 106 -15.76 5.22 -1.41
CA ALA A 106 -15.00 5.27 -0.17
C ALA A 106 -13.82 4.28 -0.17
N LEU A 107 -14.01 3.08 -0.74
CA LEU A 107 -13.00 2.02 -0.78
C LEU A 107 -11.78 2.40 -1.64
N PRO A 108 -11.92 2.72 -2.94
CA PRO A 108 -10.77 3.15 -3.72
C PRO A 108 -10.19 4.48 -3.24
N ILE A 109 -10.97 5.41 -2.70
CA ILE A 109 -10.46 6.66 -2.12
C ILE A 109 -9.56 6.35 -0.92
N HIS A 110 -9.98 5.47 0.00
CA HIS A 110 -9.17 5.07 1.15
C HIS A 110 -7.87 4.40 0.71
N LEU A 111 -7.96 3.33 -0.09
CA LEU A 111 -6.80 2.54 -0.49
C LEU A 111 -5.81 3.30 -1.37
N CYS A 112 -6.30 4.14 -2.27
CA CYS A 112 -5.43 5.00 -3.09
C CYS A 112 -4.82 6.12 -2.25
N GLY A 113 -5.57 6.69 -1.28
CA GLY A 113 -5.09 7.68 -0.34
C GLY A 113 -3.92 7.15 0.49
N ASP A 114 -4.04 5.96 1.04
CA ASP A 114 -2.99 5.30 1.79
C ASP A 114 -1.70 5.17 0.98
N ARG A 115 -1.80 4.69 -0.25
CA ARG A 115 -0.64 4.43 -1.10
C ARG A 115 -0.03 5.71 -1.66
N ALA A 116 -0.86 6.66 -2.09
CA ALA A 116 -0.40 7.90 -2.71
C ALA A 116 0.16 8.89 -1.68
N ILE A 117 -0.58 9.14 -0.59
CA ILE A 117 -0.27 10.19 0.37
C ILE A 117 0.70 9.68 1.43
N PHE A 118 0.36 8.58 2.09
CA PHE A 118 1.15 8.06 3.21
C PHE A 118 2.24 7.07 2.77
N GLY A 119 2.15 6.50 1.56
CA GLY A 119 3.06 5.45 1.09
C GLY A 119 2.82 4.11 1.79
N ASN A 120 1.64 3.94 2.37
CA ASN A 120 1.24 2.72 3.06
C ASN A 120 0.77 1.68 2.03
N PHE A 121 1.65 0.76 1.70
CA PHE A 121 1.32 -0.43 0.91
C PHE A 121 1.00 -1.61 1.85
N LEU A 122 0.97 -2.83 1.29
CA LEU A 122 0.81 -4.01 2.10
C LEU A 122 2.00 -4.18 3.05
N LYS A 123 1.76 -4.62 4.27
CA LYS A 123 2.79 -4.79 5.29
C LYS A 123 3.51 -6.12 5.11
N PRO A 124 4.84 -6.12 4.91
CA PRO A 124 5.62 -7.35 4.82
C PRO A 124 5.73 -8.02 6.19
N PHE A 125 5.74 -9.35 6.21
CA PHE A 125 5.98 -10.12 7.43
C PHE A 125 7.45 -10.00 7.86
N GLY A 126 7.68 -9.96 9.18
CA GLY A 126 9.03 -9.90 9.75
C GLY A 126 9.65 -8.52 9.79
N LEU A 127 8.90 -7.48 9.40
CA LEU A 127 9.25 -6.08 9.62
C LEU A 127 8.32 -5.46 10.67
N SER A 128 8.69 -4.29 11.20
CA SER A 128 7.86 -3.55 12.14
C SER A 128 6.47 -3.28 11.57
N PHE A 129 5.43 -3.42 12.40
CA PHE A 129 4.06 -3.11 11.98
C PHE A 129 3.88 -1.63 11.65
N GLU A 130 4.52 -0.74 12.39
CA GLU A 130 4.60 0.68 12.05
C GLU A 130 5.80 0.95 11.14
N PRO A 131 5.77 2.00 10.29
CA PRO A 131 6.79 2.28 9.28
C PRO A 131 8.09 2.80 9.90
N VAL A 132 8.82 1.93 10.58
CA VAL A 132 10.16 2.22 11.11
C VAL A 132 11.20 1.63 10.18
N THR A 133 12.11 2.48 9.69
CA THR A 133 13.20 2.02 8.82
C THR A 133 14.20 1.21 9.62
N HIS A 134 14.35 -0.07 9.29
CA HIS A 134 15.34 -0.96 9.92
C HIS A 134 16.78 -0.45 9.65
N PRO A 135 17.68 -0.44 10.65
CA PRO A 135 19.07 0.03 10.46
C PRO A 135 19.80 -0.67 9.31
N ALA A 136 19.70 -1.99 9.21
CA ALA A 136 20.29 -2.77 8.13
C ALA A 136 19.78 -2.36 6.73
N TYR A 137 18.52 -1.89 6.62
CA TYR A 137 17.99 -1.39 5.35
C TYR A 137 18.64 -0.07 4.95
N LYS A 138 18.99 0.80 5.91
CA LYS A 138 19.67 2.09 5.60
C LYS A 138 21.03 1.86 4.96
N GLU A 139 21.78 0.90 5.49
CA GLU A 139 23.08 0.52 4.95
C GLU A 139 22.94 -0.13 3.56
N PHE A 140 22.05 -1.09 3.43
CA PHE A 140 21.72 -1.70 2.15
C PHE A 140 21.28 -0.67 1.09
N ALA A 141 20.35 0.24 1.44
CA ALA A 141 19.84 1.24 0.51
C ALA A 141 20.96 2.18 0.02
N LYS A 142 21.89 2.57 0.93
CA LYS A 142 23.04 3.39 0.54
C LYS A 142 23.94 2.68 -0.48
N ASN A 143 24.25 1.41 -0.24
CA ASN A 143 25.08 0.63 -1.14
C ASN A 143 24.39 0.36 -2.47
N TYR A 144 23.08 0.09 -2.44
CA TYR A 144 22.25 -0.16 -3.62
C TYR A 144 22.11 1.09 -4.50
N ASP A 145 21.83 2.26 -3.90
CA ASP A 145 21.75 3.53 -4.63
C ASP A 145 23.09 3.86 -5.34
N GLN A 146 24.23 3.59 -4.70
CA GLN A 146 25.55 3.77 -5.31
C GLN A 146 25.77 2.86 -6.52
N HIS A 147 25.28 1.62 -6.48
CA HIS A 147 25.39 0.67 -7.59
C HIS A 147 24.48 1.03 -8.78
N ILE A 148 23.34 1.63 -8.53
CA ILE A 148 22.42 2.07 -9.60
C ILE A 148 22.94 3.33 -10.30
N GLU A 149 23.56 4.23 -9.54
CA GLU A 149 24.13 5.47 -10.08
C GLU A 149 25.46 5.24 -10.80
N SER A 150 26.15 4.13 -10.53
CA SER A 150 27.37 3.75 -11.23
C SER A 150 27.04 3.10 -12.58
N PRO A 151 27.77 3.44 -13.67
CA PRO A 151 27.61 2.74 -14.94
C PRO A 151 27.78 1.24 -14.73
N GLN A 152 26.80 0.44 -15.11
CA GLN A 152 26.90 -1.02 -15.05
C GLN A 152 28.04 -1.46 -15.96
N PRO A 153 29.01 -2.30 -15.51
CA PRO A 153 30.03 -2.83 -16.36
C PRO A 153 29.36 -3.57 -17.52
N SER A 154 29.84 -3.33 -18.73
CA SER A 154 29.29 -4.02 -19.90
C SER A 154 29.51 -5.53 -19.78
N PRO A 155 28.66 -6.36 -20.41
CA PRO A 155 28.91 -7.80 -20.43
C PRO A 155 30.32 -8.20 -20.95
N ARG A 156 30.98 -7.32 -21.70
CA ARG A 156 32.35 -7.50 -22.19
C ARG A 156 33.38 -7.30 -21.10
N ASP A 157 33.14 -6.35 -20.17
CA ASP A 157 34.09 -6.05 -19.07
C ASP A 157 34.10 -7.18 -18.03
N VAL A 158 32.98 -7.86 -17.84
CA VAL A 158 32.84 -9.02 -16.94
C VAL A 158 33.58 -10.24 -17.49
N SER A 159 33.62 -10.43 -18.83
CA SER A 159 34.28 -11.58 -19.46
C SER A 159 35.82 -11.45 -19.43
N VAL A 160 36.36 -10.21 -19.43
CA VAL A 160 37.81 -9.94 -19.37
C VAL A 160 38.37 -10.10 -17.93
N ALA A 161 37.58 -9.85 -16.90
CA ALA A 161 37.97 -10.02 -15.50
C ALA A 161 37.95 -11.50 -15.03
N ALA A 162 37.34 -12.39 -15.79
CA ALA A 162 37.24 -13.82 -15.50
C ALA A 162 38.21 -14.71 -16.31
N ALA A 163 39.06 -14.10 -17.15
CA ALA A 163 40.12 -14.76 -17.92
C ALA A 163 41.50 -14.44 -17.37
#